data_e165c8a8ccbad06a1a29d73014773c66
#
_entry.id   e165c8a8ccbad06a1a29d73014773c66
#
_cell.length_a   1.000
_cell.length_b   1.000
_cell.length_c   1.000
_cell.angle_alpha   90.00
_cell.angle_beta   90.00
_cell.angle_gamma   90.00
#
_symmetry.space_group_name_H-M   'P 1'
#
loop_
_entity.id
_entity.type
_entity.pdbx_description
1 polymer ?
#
loop_
_entity_poly.entity_id
_entity_poly.type
_entity_poly.pdbx_seq_one_letter_code
_entity_poly.pdbx_strand_id
1 'polypeptide(L)'
;LKEPENFEHLDGLISTKFDEDWIEIDNHLQPLLTPFLIAQFLSVVKDLVKKGLKKSYYEKVENLNNKVKGKVLVGQQIKQNILKNRYTKTICKFQEFGFDIELNQFLKFVLSCVSIHLEDYSNNSDIYKNLVEIQRYCNGGFHQVSDNTFRKLDFKESNPFFKNYNRAIQLG
;
A
#
# COMPACT_ATOMS: atom_id res chain seq x y z
N LEU A 1 20.36 -27.06 4.98
CA LEU A 1 19.01 -26.72 4.49
C LEU A 1 18.05 -27.70 5.13
N LYS A 2 17.33 -27.25 6.13
CA LYS A 2 16.36 -28.04 6.89
C LYS A 2 15.01 -28.02 6.13
N GLU A 3 14.31 -29.15 6.25
CA GLU A 3 13.09 -29.52 5.55
C GLU A 3 11.92 -28.51 5.69
N PRO A 4 10.92 -28.52 4.78
CA PRO A 4 9.80 -27.57 4.74
C PRO A 4 9.01 -27.45 6.04
N GLU A 5 8.96 -28.48 6.87
CA GLU A 5 8.26 -28.49 8.17
C GLU A 5 8.81 -27.48 9.19
N ASN A 6 10.07 -27.06 9.04
CA ASN A 6 10.66 -26.03 9.91
C ASN A 6 10.29 -24.58 9.49
N PHE A 7 9.79 -24.38 8.27
CA PHE A 7 9.35 -23.07 7.81
C PHE A 7 7.99 -22.68 8.38
N GLU A 8 7.07 -23.63 8.57
CA GLU A 8 5.79 -23.35 9.26
C GLU A 8 6.02 -22.93 10.71
N HIS A 9 7.03 -23.53 11.36
CA HIS A 9 7.38 -23.18 12.74
C HIS A 9 8.08 -21.82 12.84
N LEU A 10 8.86 -21.42 11.82
CA LEU A 10 9.44 -20.08 11.72
C LEU A 10 8.37 -19.02 11.45
N ASP A 11 7.38 -19.32 10.63
CA ASP A 11 6.26 -18.41 10.32
C ASP A 11 5.45 -18.10 11.59
N GLY A 12 5.23 -19.11 12.45
CA GLY A 12 4.60 -18.93 13.75
C GLY A 12 5.45 -18.11 14.74
N LEU A 13 6.77 -18.27 14.73
CA LEU A 13 7.71 -17.54 15.58
C LEU A 13 7.87 -16.07 15.13
N ILE A 14 7.92 -15.82 13.83
CA ILE A 14 7.99 -14.47 13.27
C ILE A 14 6.68 -13.72 13.51
N SER A 15 5.52 -14.35 13.30
CA SER A 15 4.22 -13.71 13.49
C SER A 15 3.91 -13.39 14.95
N THR A 16 4.42 -14.15 15.91
CA THR A 16 4.21 -13.92 17.36
C THR A 16 5.21 -12.94 17.97
N LYS A 17 6.40 -12.80 17.42
CA LYS A 17 7.44 -11.92 17.99
C LYS A 17 7.48 -10.50 17.37
N PHE A 18 6.91 -10.29 16.19
CA PHE A 18 6.78 -8.95 15.63
C PHE A 18 5.83 -8.03 16.40
N ASP A 19 5.03 -8.56 17.33
CA ASP A 19 4.13 -7.76 18.15
C ASP A 19 4.82 -7.09 19.37
N GLU A 20 6.02 -7.48 19.80
CA GLU A 20 6.57 -6.98 21.08
C GLU A 20 8.03 -6.53 21.08
N ASP A 21 8.94 -6.99 20.19
CA ASP A 21 10.35 -6.58 20.24
C ASP A 21 11.00 -6.46 18.86
N TRP A 22 11.75 -5.37 18.65
CA TRP A 22 12.67 -5.20 17.51
C TRP A 22 13.83 -6.20 17.65
N ILE A 23 13.86 -7.20 16.80
CA ILE A 23 15.03 -8.11 16.72
C ILE A 23 16.05 -7.43 15.82
N GLU A 24 17.22 -7.08 16.36
CA GLU A 24 18.39 -6.75 15.53
C GLU A 24 18.76 -7.99 14.71
N ILE A 25 18.39 -7.97 13.43
CA ILE A 25 18.74 -9.06 12.50
C ILE A 25 20.17 -8.79 12.03
N ASP A 26 21.03 -9.76 12.23
CA ASP A 26 22.40 -9.71 11.74
C ASP A 26 22.40 -9.47 10.22
N ASN A 27 23.21 -8.52 9.76
CA ASN A 27 23.30 -8.11 8.37
C ASN A 27 23.54 -9.26 7.38
N HIS A 28 24.09 -10.37 7.84
CA HIS A 28 24.30 -11.58 7.04
C HIS A 28 23.01 -12.37 6.75
N LEU A 29 21.95 -12.19 7.55
CA LEU A 29 20.66 -12.87 7.39
C LEU A 29 19.65 -12.06 6.55
N GLN A 30 19.85 -10.75 6.40
CA GLN A 30 18.97 -9.88 5.62
C GLN A 30 18.67 -10.40 4.20
N PRO A 31 19.68 -10.84 3.40
CA PRO A 31 19.43 -11.32 2.05
C PRO A 31 18.56 -12.58 1.97
N LEU A 32 18.50 -13.36 3.05
CA LEU A 32 17.69 -14.57 3.11
C LEU A 32 16.27 -14.31 3.59
N LEU A 33 16.08 -13.32 4.48
CA LEU A 33 14.78 -12.97 5.04
C LEU A 33 13.95 -12.07 4.11
N THR A 34 14.60 -11.22 3.33
CA THR A 34 13.90 -10.28 2.44
C THR A 34 12.95 -10.98 1.46
N PRO A 35 13.35 -12.02 0.70
CA PRO A 35 12.43 -12.72 -0.21
C PRO A 35 11.25 -13.37 0.51
N PHE A 36 11.46 -13.87 1.72
CA PHE A 36 10.41 -14.49 2.53
C PHE A 36 9.39 -13.46 3.00
N LEU A 37 9.84 -12.31 3.51
CA LEU A 37 8.96 -11.21 3.91
C LEU A 37 8.17 -10.66 2.71
N ILE A 38 8.80 -10.53 1.55
CA ILE A 38 8.13 -10.14 0.31
C ILE A 38 7.04 -11.15 -0.06
N ALA A 39 7.34 -12.45 -0.02
CA ALA A 39 6.38 -13.50 -0.34
C ALA A 39 5.18 -13.48 0.62
N GLN A 40 5.43 -13.30 1.90
CA GLN A 40 4.40 -13.19 2.93
C GLN A 40 3.54 -11.94 2.75
N PHE A 41 4.16 -10.79 2.52
CA PHE A 41 3.45 -9.54 2.23
C PHE A 41 2.57 -9.68 0.99
N LEU A 42 3.11 -10.17 -0.13
CA LEU A 42 2.37 -10.37 -1.37
C LEU A 42 1.21 -11.35 -1.20
N SER A 43 1.37 -12.41 -0.40
CA SER A 43 0.29 -13.35 -0.09
C SER A 43 -0.86 -12.66 0.63
N VAL A 44 -0.57 -11.86 1.66
CA VAL A 44 -1.59 -11.11 2.42
C VAL A 44 -2.29 -10.08 1.52
N VAL A 45 -1.53 -9.31 0.72
CA VAL A 45 -2.10 -8.31 -0.19
C VAL A 45 -2.94 -8.97 -1.30
N LYS A 46 -2.51 -10.11 -1.83
CA LYS A 46 -3.30 -10.90 -2.80
C LYS A 46 -4.66 -11.27 -2.24
N ASP A 47 -4.73 -11.68 -0.98
CA ASP A 47 -5.99 -12.00 -0.31
C ASP A 47 -6.85 -10.75 -0.09
N LEU A 48 -6.25 -9.60 0.22
CA LEU A 48 -6.97 -8.32 0.31
C LEU A 48 -7.58 -7.93 -1.04
N VAL A 49 -6.81 -8.03 -2.12
CA VAL A 49 -7.29 -7.73 -3.48
C VAL A 49 -8.42 -8.67 -3.89
N LYS A 50 -8.32 -9.98 -3.59
CA LYS A 50 -9.38 -10.96 -3.87
C LYS A 50 -10.67 -10.69 -3.12
N LYS A 51 -10.59 -10.26 -1.86
CA LYS A 51 -11.76 -9.91 -1.02
C LYS A 51 -12.34 -8.54 -1.35
N GLY A 52 -11.62 -7.75 -2.09
CA GLY A 52 -11.91 -6.34 -2.38
C GLY A 52 -11.28 -5.40 -1.35
N LEU A 53 -10.67 -4.33 -1.86
CA LEU A 53 -10.04 -3.32 -1.02
C LEU A 53 -11.07 -2.57 -0.17
N LYS A 54 -10.64 -2.09 1.00
CA LYS A 54 -11.45 -1.26 1.88
C LYS A 54 -11.84 0.04 1.18
N LYS A 55 -13.11 0.41 1.30
CA LYS A 55 -13.63 1.73 0.92
C LYS A 55 -13.92 2.53 2.17
N SER A 56 -13.65 3.82 2.11
CA SER A 56 -14.04 4.78 3.15
C SER A 56 -14.19 6.17 2.56
N TYR A 57 -14.67 7.12 3.37
CA TYR A 57 -14.67 8.52 3.00
C TYR A 57 -13.26 9.09 3.13
N TYR A 58 -12.84 9.83 2.11
CA TYR A 58 -11.60 10.58 2.11
C TYR A 58 -11.79 11.97 1.53
N GLU A 59 -10.93 12.90 1.92
CA GLU A 59 -10.97 14.27 1.41
C GLU A 59 -10.28 14.35 0.05
N LYS A 60 -10.94 14.98 -0.90
CA LYS A 60 -10.41 15.24 -2.24
C LYS A 60 -10.41 16.73 -2.52
N VAL A 61 -9.30 17.22 -3.07
CA VAL A 61 -9.19 18.58 -3.61
C VAL A 61 -9.04 18.46 -5.12
N GLU A 62 -9.97 19.05 -5.85
CA GLU A 62 -9.98 18.94 -7.31
C GLU A 62 -10.34 20.28 -7.95
N ASN A 63 -9.73 20.57 -9.11
CA ASN A 63 -10.04 21.74 -9.91
C ASN A 63 -11.11 21.37 -10.94
N LEU A 64 -12.38 21.53 -10.56
CA LEU A 64 -13.55 21.15 -11.32
C LEU A 64 -13.84 22.14 -12.46
N ASN A 65 -14.29 21.64 -13.60
CA ASN A 65 -14.68 22.47 -14.75
C ASN A 65 -16.20 22.64 -14.76
N ASN A 66 -16.67 23.90 -14.74
CA ASN A 66 -18.09 24.29 -14.73
C ASN A 66 -18.93 23.62 -13.64
N LYS A 67 -18.29 23.22 -12.51
CA LYS A 67 -18.94 22.54 -11.39
C LYS A 67 -18.40 23.05 -10.07
N VAL A 68 -19.27 23.04 -9.05
CA VAL A 68 -18.90 23.28 -7.66
C VAL A 68 -19.36 22.09 -6.82
N LYS A 69 -18.47 21.55 -5.98
CA LYS A 69 -18.77 20.42 -5.09
C LYS A 69 -18.10 20.67 -3.73
N GLY A 70 -18.87 20.63 -2.66
CA GLY A 70 -18.33 20.84 -1.32
C GLY A 70 -17.86 22.29 -1.08
N LYS A 71 -16.69 22.45 -0.45
CA LYS A 71 -16.14 23.76 -0.05
C LYS A 71 -15.18 24.31 -1.10
N VAL A 72 -15.43 25.54 -1.59
CA VAL A 72 -14.50 26.25 -2.48
C VAL A 72 -13.28 26.74 -1.69
N LEU A 73 -12.09 26.44 -2.17
CA LEU A 73 -10.82 26.90 -1.60
C LEU A 73 -10.43 28.25 -2.20
N VAL A 74 -11.00 29.34 -1.65
CA VAL A 74 -10.91 30.70 -2.19
C VAL A 74 -9.46 31.14 -2.44
N GLY A 75 -8.53 30.92 -1.50
CA GLY A 75 -7.14 31.30 -1.66
C GLY A 75 -6.44 30.60 -2.82
N GLN A 76 -6.71 29.30 -3.03
CA GLN A 76 -6.18 28.55 -4.17
C GLN A 76 -6.90 28.91 -5.47
N GLN A 77 -8.21 29.17 -5.41
CA GLN A 77 -9.02 29.62 -6.53
C GLN A 77 -8.47 30.90 -7.14
N ILE A 78 -8.16 31.90 -6.31
CA ILE A 78 -7.56 33.16 -6.77
C ILE A 78 -6.22 32.89 -7.46
N LYS A 79 -5.31 32.17 -6.80
CA LYS A 79 -3.95 31.93 -7.30
C LYS A 79 -3.90 31.08 -8.57
N GLN A 80 -4.72 30.05 -8.66
CA GLN A 80 -4.59 29.04 -9.72
C GLN A 80 -5.57 29.24 -10.88
N ASN A 81 -6.72 29.89 -10.64
CA ASN A 81 -7.73 30.09 -11.66
C ASN A 81 -7.93 31.56 -12.01
N ILE A 82 -8.26 32.44 -11.05
CA ILE A 82 -8.60 33.82 -11.34
C ILE A 82 -7.41 34.59 -11.96
N LEU A 83 -6.23 34.54 -11.33
CA LEU A 83 -5.02 35.18 -11.84
C LEU A 83 -4.51 34.61 -13.17
N LYS A 84 -5.00 33.42 -13.55
CA LYS A 84 -4.66 32.76 -14.83
C LYS A 84 -5.81 32.80 -15.84
N ASN A 85 -6.82 33.63 -15.59
CA ASN A 85 -8.01 33.79 -16.46
C ASN A 85 -8.78 32.48 -16.74
N ARG A 86 -8.76 31.52 -15.77
CA ARG A 86 -9.46 30.24 -15.88
C ARG A 86 -10.82 30.28 -15.17
N TYR A 87 -11.73 31.12 -15.64
CA TYR A 87 -13.00 31.40 -14.97
C TYR A 87 -13.99 30.22 -14.94
N THR A 88 -13.82 29.24 -15.83
CA THR A 88 -14.65 28.03 -15.87
C THR A 88 -14.24 26.98 -14.85
N LYS A 89 -13.11 27.17 -14.13
CA LYS A 89 -12.59 26.20 -13.19
C LYS A 89 -12.75 26.66 -11.74
N THR A 90 -13.12 25.72 -10.87
CA THR A 90 -13.31 25.98 -9.44
C THR A 90 -12.61 24.92 -8.59
N ILE A 91 -11.71 25.36 -7.71
CA ILE A 91 -11.02 24.46 -6.80
C ILE A 91 -11.89 24.19 -5.59
N CYS A 92 -12.30 22.94 -5.45
CA CYS A 92 -13.20 22.49 -4.41
C CYS A 92 -12.55 21.40 -3.54
N LYS A 93 -12.84 21.45 -2.22
CA LYS A 93 -12.54 20.39 -1.26
C LYS A 93 -13.85 19.70 -0.88
N PHE A 94 -13.92 18.40 -1.06
CA PHE A 94 -15.10 17.60 -0.76
C PHE A 94 -14.72 16.19 -0.30
N GLN A 95 -15.68 15.50 0.30
CA GLN A 95 -15.52 14.10 0.65
C GLN A 95 -16.00 13.20 -0.49
N GLU A 96 -15.26 12.15 -0.75
CA GLU A 96 -15.59 11.10 -1.72
C GLU A 96 -15.51 9.73 -1.04
N PHE A 97 -16.43 8.83 -1.38
CA PHE A 97 -16.41 7.44 -0.89
C PHE A 97 -15.75 6.56 -1.94
N GLY A 98 -14.65 5.94 -1.61
CA GLY A 98 -13.91 5.12 -2.57
C GLY A 98 -12.71 4.40 -1.97
N PHE A 99 -11.85 3.95 -2.87
CA PHE A 99 -10.65 3.18 -2.53
C PHE A 99 -9.42 4.04 -2.23
N ASP A 100 -9.44 5.34 -2.57
CA ASP A 100 -8.26 6.21 -2.49
C ASP A 100 -8.00 6.73 -1.07
N ILE A 101 -8.08 5.83 -0.12
CA ILE A 101 -7.81 6.06 1.30
C ILE A 101 -6.33 5.86 1.61
N GLU A 102 -5.84 6.53 2.64
CA GLU A 102 -4.43 6.52 3.06
C GLU A 102 -3.88 5.09 3.25
N LEU A 103 -4.67 4.18 3.80
CA LEU A 103 -4.35 2.77 3.96
C LEU A 103 -4.01 2.07 2.64
N ASN A 104 -4.85 2.25 1.63
CA ASN A 104 -4.64 1.64 0.33
C ASN A 104 -3.48 2.30 -0.41
N GLN A 105 -3.31 3.62 -0.26
CA GLN A 105 -2.16 4.35 -0.81
C GLN A 105 -0.84 3.83 -0.20
N PHE A 106 -0.81 3.57 1.11
CA PHE A 106 0.36 2.98 1.77
C PHE A 106 0.68 1.59 1.21
N LEU A 107 -0.30 0.70 1.10
CA LEU A 107 -0.08 -0.63 0.52
C LEU A 107 0.41 -0.56 -0.93
N LYS A 108 -0.11 0.37 -1.73
CA LYS A 108 0.36 0.62 -3.09
C LYS A 108 1.81 1.09 -3.11
N PHE A 109 2.18 1.99 -2.19
CA PHE A 109 3.56 2.45 -2.04
C PHE A 109 4.51 1.29 -1.71
N VAL A 110 4.16 0.44 -0.74
CA VAL A 110 4.96 -0.75 -0.40
C VAL A 110 5.06 -1.72 -1.58
N LEU A 111 3.96 -1.94 -2.34
CA LEU A 111 4.00 -2.76 -3.56
C LEU A 111 4.98 -2.20 -4.60
N SER A 112 5.11 -0.89 -4.70
CA SER A 112 6.09 -0.25 -5.60
C SER A 112 7.53 -0.48 -5.11
N CYS A 113 7.79 -0.40 -3.80
CA CYS A 113 9.08 -0.73 -3.21
C CYS A 113 9.45 -2.21 -3.44
N VAL A 114 8.49 -3.11 -3.25
CA VAL A 114 8.66 -4.55 -3.53
C VAL A 114 8.98 -4.80 -5.00
N SER A 115 8.37 -4.04 -5.93
CA SER A 115 8.66 -4.16 -7.37
C SER A 115 10.12 -3.90 -7.67
N ILE A 116 10.68 -2.83 -7.11
CA ILE A 116 12.10 -2.46 -7.30
C ILE A 116 13.01 -3.59 -6.79
N HIS A 117 12.75 -4.10 -5.59
CA HIS A 117 13.55 -5.20 -5.04
C HIS A 117 13.44 -6.50 -5.84
N LEU A 118 12.27 -6.81 -6.40
CA LEU A 118 12.10 -7.99 -7.24
C LEU A 118 12.83 -7.87 -8.58
N GLU A 119 12.95 -6.66 -9.15
CA GLU A 119 13.71 -6.44 -10.38
C GLU A 119 15.20 -6.77 -10.20
N ASP A 120 15.80 -6.42 -9.08
CA ASP A 120 17.19 -6.72 -8.77
C ASP A 120 17.48 -8.24 -8.69
N TYR A 121 16.49 -9.04 -8.34
CA TYR A 121 16.61 -10.49 -8.18
C TYR A 121 16.05 -11.31 -9.35
N SER A 122 15.44 -10.68 -10.36
CA SER A 122 14.64 -11.34 -11.41
C SER A 122 15.40 -12.34 -12.27
N ASN A 123 16.74 -12.30 -12.26
CA ASN A 123 17.56 -13.09 -13.16
C ASN A 123 17.84 -14.53 -12.69
N ASN A 124 17.46 -14.97 -11.50
CA ASN A 124 18.09 -16.15 -10.87
C ASN A 124 17.20 -17.29 -10.37
N SER A 125 15.87 -17.20 -10.34
CA SER A 125 15.06 -18.37 -9.95
C SER A 125 13.58 -18.28 -10.36
N ASP A 126 12.95 -19.45 -10.56
CA ASP A 126 11.51 -19.54 -10.86
C ASP A 126 10.64 -18.99 -9.70
N ILE A 127 11.15 -18.98 -8.48
CA ILE A 127 10.49 -18.40 -7.31
C ILE A 127 10.27 -16.90 -7.53
N TYR A 128 11.29 -16.18 -8.00
CA TYR A 128 11.17 -14.74 -8.27
C TYR A 128 10.20 -14.44 -9.40
N LYS A 129 10.15 -15.26 -10.44
CA LYS A 129 9.15 -15.11 -11.51
C LYS A 129 7.73 -15.19 -10.98
N ASN A 130 7.45 -16.17 -10.10
CA ASN A 130 6.17 -16.33 -9.45
C ASN A 130 5.81 -15.13 -8.55
N LEU A 131 6.79 -14.59 -7.81
CA LEU A 131 6.58 -13.39 -6.98
C LEU A 131 6.26 -12.15 -7.82
N VAL A 132 6.93 -11.97 -8.97
CA VAL A 132 6.65 -10.89 -9.92
C VAL A 132 5.23 -11.00 -10.49
N GLU A 133 4.77 -12.20 -10.82
CA GLU A 133 3.39 -12.40 -11.29
C GLU A 133 2.36 -12.04 -10.22
N ILE A 134 2.59 -12.48 -8.97
CA ILE A 134 1.72 -12.14 -7.85
C ILE A 134 1.71 -10.64 -7.61
N GLN A 135 2.86 -9.98 -7.65
CA GLN A 135 3.00 -8.54 -7.48
C GLN A 135 2.24 -7.78 -8.58
N ARG A 136 2.35 -8.19 -9.84
CA ARG A 136 1.58 -7.59 -10.95
C ARG A 136 0.07 -7.74 -10.75
N TYR A 137 -0.37 -8.92 -10.31
CA TYR A 137 -1.77 -9.14 -9.97
C TYR A 137 -2.25 -8.20 -8.84
N CYS A 138 -1.44 -8.07 -7.79
CA CYS A 138 -1.76 -7.16 -6.68
C CYS A 138 -1.84 -5.70 -7.17
N ASN A 139 -0.86 -5.23 -7.94
CA ASN A 139 -0.87 -3.87 -8.50
C ASN A 139 -2.13 -3.58 -9.32
N GLY A 140 -2.62 -4.55 -10.08
CA GLY A 140 -3.88 -4.42 -10.83
C GLY A 140 -5.08 -4.10 -9.93
N GLY A 141 -5.10 -4.59 -8.69
CA GLY A 141 -6.14 -4.27 -7.71
C GLY A 141 -6.13 -2.82 -7.22
N PHE A 142 -5.00 -2.13 -7.32
CA PHE A 142 -4.81 -0.75 -6.84
C PHE A 142 -4.92 0.33 -7.93
N HIS A 143 -5.50 0.01 -9.09
CA HIS A 143 -5.61 0.95 -10.23
C HIS A 143 -6.39 2.25 -9.91
N GLN A 144 -7.32 2.21 -8.95
CA GLN A 144 -8.11 3.37 -8.51
C GLN A 144 -7.49 4.11 -7.30
N VAL A 145 -6.32 3.71 -6.86
CA VAL A 145 -5.63 4.29 -5.71
C VAL A 145 -4.52 5.20 -6.22
N SER A 146 -4.44 6.42 -5.69
CA SER A 146 -3.42 7.40 -6.02
C SER A 146 -2.04 6.96 -5.50
N ASP A 147 -0.99 7.39 -6.21
CA ASP A 147 0.38 7.21 -5.74
C ASP A 147 0.69 8.23 -4.64
N ASN A 148 1.30 7.76 -3.57
CA ASN A 148 1.75 8.60 -2.46
C ASN A 148 3.07 8.02 -1.91
N THR A 149 3.81 8.83 -1.16
CA THR A 149 5.05 8.41 -0.51
C THR A 149 4.88 8.46 1.00
N PHE A 150 5.30 7.42 1.67
CA PHE A 150 5.18 7.29 3.12
C PHE A 150 6.55 7.06 3.74
N ARG A 151 6.77 7.62 4.94
CA ARG A 151 7.92 7.27 5.79
C ARG A 151 7.51 6.29 6.87
N LYS A 152 6.29 6.41 7.36
CA LYS A 152 5.68 5.55 8.38
C LYS A 152 4.17 5.73 8.32
N LEU A 153 3.43 4.66 8.58
CA LEU A 153 1.98 4.70 8.79
C LEU A 153 1.67 4.14 10.18
N ASP A 154 1.29 5.00 11.12
CA ASP A 154 0.78 4.60 12.42
C ASP A 154 -0.74 4.40 12.33
N PHE A 155 -1.15 3.24 11.88
CA PHE A 155 -2.55 2.90 11.76
C PHE A 155 -2.84 1.50 12.30
N LYS A 156 -3.92 1.38 13.06
CA LYS A 156 -4.45 0.10 13.53
C LYS A 156 -5.92 -0.02 13.14
N GLU A 157 -6.23 -1.00 12.32
CA GLU A 157 -7.62 -1.30 11.97
C GLU A 157 -8.29 -2.08 13.10
N SER A 158 -9.37 -1.57 13.63
CA SER A 158 -10.13 -2.20 14.72
C SER A 158 -11.21 -3.16 14.23
N ASN A 159 -11.65 -3.04 12.95
CA ASN A 159 -12.69 -3.87 12.39
C ASN A 159 -12.15 -5.27 12.03
N PRO A 160 -12.72 -6.36 12.60
CA PRO A 160 -12.26 -7.72 12.32
C PRO A 160 -12.26 -8.13 10.85
N PHE A 161 -13.17 -7.59 10.04
CA PHE A 161 -13.22 -7.85 8.59
C PHE A 161 -11.97 -7.38 7.85
N PHE A 162 -11.26 -6.39 8.40
CA PHE A 162 -10.05 -5.81 7.81
C PHE A 162 -8.78 -6.15 8.61
N LYS A 163 -8.81 -7.22 9.42
CA LYS A 163 -7.64 -7.66 10.21
C LYS A 163 -6.38 -7.89 9.36
N ASN A 164 -6.55 -8.37 8.13
CA ASN A 164 -5.43 -8.57 7.20
C ASN A 164 -4.73 -7.26 6.81
N TYR A 165 -5.38 -6.09 6.93
CA TYR A 165 -4.73 -4.80 6.75
C TYR A 165 -3.65 -4.55 7.81
N ASN A 166 -3.93 -4.85 9.08
CA ASN A 166 -2.93 -4.71 10.13
C ASN A 166 -1.69 -5.56 9.84
N ARG A 167 -1.90 -6.82 9.42
CA ARG A 167 -0.80 -7.71 9.04
C ARG A 167 -0.03 -7.20 7.83
N ALA A 168 -0.71 -6.69 6.81
CA ALA A 168 -0.06 -6.12 5.63
C ALA A 168 0.76 -4.85 5.96
N ILE A 169 0.25 -4.00 6.88
CA ILE A 169 0.93 -2.78 7.32
C ILE A 169 2.17 -3.11 8.17
N GLN A 170 2.11 -4.14 9.01
CA GLN A 170 3.26 -4.57 9.82
C GLN A 170 4.39 -5.17 8.97
N LEU A 171 4.06 -5.74 7.81
CA LEU A 171 5.04 -6.33 6.89
C LEU A 171 5.64 -5.32 5.90
N GLY A 172 4.97 -4.18 5.66
CA GLY A 172 5.40 -3.11 4.76
C GLY A 172 6.16 -2.01 5.45
#